data_83963002d7229ba9af3a999dfa369dd4
#
_entry.id   83963002d7229ba9af3a999dfa369dd4
#
_cell.length_a   1.000
_cell.length_b   1.000
_cell.length_c   1.000
_cell.angle_alpha   90.00
_cell.angle_beta   90.00
_cell.angle_gamma   90.00
#
_symmetry.space_group_name_H-M   'P 1'
#
loop_
_entity.id
_entity.type
_entity.pdbx_description
1 polymer ?
#
loop_
_entity_poly.entity_id
_entity_poly.type
_entity_poly.pdbx_seq_one_letter_code
_entity_poly.pdbx_strand_id
1 'polypeptide(L)'
;MVTTNRNLWLIAAAAIIAPFMEVLDTSIANVALPYIAGNLSSSLDEAVWVLTSYLVANAVVLPMSGWLSGRIGRKRFYLLSILMFTVSSFFCGIAPSLPILILFRVLQGLGGGGLQPTTQAILADLFPKERIAAAFTLYSVVIVLAPTLGPVLGGWLSDHWGWRWIFFLNIPCGIAAYSLNRTLQPKKPQDHKEEGSIDYSGLFAITVGLGCLEYVLDRGERADWFASPAICTAAALSCASLLFLVFHELFRARHPVLQLRLLANRNFALASGMIFFTYFARYASTALLPEFTHGMLGYTATDSGMVLSPGSFVLLLFLPLTTWLMKRIDHRILIISGLMLTTFAFYRLSGLSLQVDYGAVVKLRILESSGVALFLTPVSVLAFSQLKSGKNDAAASLYGLFRNLGSAIGISIVNTMLVRNVQLHRTYLVQNLSGSSTVLSETMKNRATYFSTLSGGSRTDATVRALGWIHEEINRQALLLCYTDCFRLLMYVSLALSPVAIFFAVRKRPT
;
A
#
# COMPACT_ATOMS: atom_id res chain seq x y z
N MET A 1 22.58 -20.91 -24.76
CA MET A 1 22.76 -19.52 -25.25
C MET A 1 23.23 -18.67 -24.07
N VAL A 2 24.47 -18.20 -24.11
CA VAL A 2 25.03 -17.27 -23.10
C VAL A 2 24.28 -15.96 -23.27
N THR A 3 23.37 -15.66 -22.35
CA THR A 3 22.66 -14.37 -22.37
C THR A 3 23.69 -13.28 -22.04
N THR A 4 24.01 -12.46 -23.01
CA THR A 4 24.89 -11.30 -22.85
C THR A 4 24.32 -10.37 -21.78
N ASN A 5 25.14 -9.72 -20.97
CA ASN A 5 24.74 -8.80 -19.89
C ASN A 5 23.68 -7.77 -20.31
N ARG A 6 23.74 -7.29 -21.54
CA ARG A 6 22.79 -6.37 -22.15
C ARG A 6 21.37 -6.96 -22.25
N ASN A 7 21.27 -8.27 -22.53
CA ASN A 7 19.97 -8.94 -22.67
C ASN A 7 19.27 -9.15 -21.33
N LEU A 8 20.00 -9.31 -20.20
CA LEU A 8 19.43 -9.48 -18.87
C LEU A 8 18.66 -8.21 -18.41
N TRP A 9 19.27 -7.04 -18.61
CA TRP A 9 18.63 -5.78 -18.24
C TRP A 9 17.44 -5.42 -19.13
N LEU A 10 17.45 -5.78 -20.41
CA LEU A 10 16.31 -5.62 -21.30
C LEU A 10 15.13 -6.51 -20.88
N ILE A 11 15.42 -7.77 -20.50
CA ILE A 11 14.38 -8.67 -19.97
C ILE A 11 13.81 -8.12 -18.65
N ALA A 12 14.67 -7.62 -17.75
CA ALA A 12 14.23 -7.01 -16.50
C ALA A 12 13.35 -5.79 -16.74
N ALA A 13 13.77 -4.88 -17.61
CA ALA A 13 12.99 -3.69 -17.97
C ALA A 13 11.61 -4.09 -18.55
N ALA A 14 11.58 -5.05 -19.48
CA ALA A 14 10.33 -5.56 -20.05
C ALA A 14 9.41 -6.17 -18.97
N ALA A 15 9.98 -6.90 -18.01
CA ALA A 15 9.22 -7.50 -16.92
C ALA A 15 8.68 -6.46 -15.93
N ILE A 16 9.32 -5.32 -15.76
CA ILE A 16 8.91 -4.30 -14.78
C ILE A 16 7.77 -3.40 -15.31
N ILE A 17 7.57 -3.32 -16.64
CA ILE A 17 6.51 -2.48 -17.23
C ILE A 17 5.11 -2.89 -16.72
N ALA A 18 4.83 -4.18 -16.61
CA ALA A 18 3.50 -4.65 -16.21
C ALA A 18 3.15 -4.31 -14.75
N PRO A 19 3.99 -4.57 -13.73
CA PRO A 19 3.69 -4.13 -12.38
C PRO A 19 3.71 -2.60 -12.22
N PHE A 20 4.48 -1.86 -13.03
CA PHE A 20 4.39 -0.41 -13.08
C PHE A 20 3.00 0.05 -13.50
N MET A 21 2.49 -0.51 -14.58
CA MET A 21 1.15 -0.22 -15.12
C MET A 21 0.08 -0.55 -14.06
N GLU A 22 0.18 -1.68 -13.36
CA GLU A 22 -0.75 -2.11 -12.32
C GLU A 22 -0.81 -1.11 -11.15
N VAL A 23 0.34 -0.70 -10.63
CA VAL A 23 0.41 0.25 -9.50
C VAL A 23 -0.03 1.64 -9.93
N LEU A 24 0.32 2.05 -11.14
CA LEU A 24 -0.10 3.32 -11.72
C LEU A 24 -1.63 3.38 -11.88
N ASP A 25 -2.25 2.32 -12.43
CA ASP A 25 -3.70 2.21 -12.60
C ASP A 25 -4.45 2.42 -11.28
N THR A 26 -4.02 1.77 -10.20
CA THR A 26 -4.63 1.92 -8.88
C THR A 26 -4.53 3.35 -8.35
N SER A 27 -3.38 3.99 -8.54
CA SER A 27 -3.15 5.35 -8.08
C SER A 27 -3.94 6.40 -8.86
N ILE A 28 -4.02 6.24 -10.19
CA ILE A 28 -4.79 7.13 -11.08
C ILE A 28 -6.29 6.98 -10.82
N ALA A 29 -6.78 5.75 -10.67
CA ALA A 29 -8.20 5.47 -10.46
C ALA A 29 -8.73 6.11 -9.16
N ASN A 30 -7.90 6.19 -8.12
CA ASN A 30 -8.27 6.84 -6.86
C ASN A 30 -8.61 8.33 -7.05
N VAL A 31 -7.83 9.04 -7.84
CA VAL A 31 -8.04 10.47 -8.14
C VAL A 31 -9.28 10.70 -9.02
N ALA A 32 -9.60 9.74 -9.86
CA ALA A 32 -10.72 9.82 -10.79
C ALA A 32 -12.09 9.50 -10.16
N LEU A 33 -12.17 9.01 -8.92
CA LEU A 33 -13.42 8.61 -8.28
C LEU A 33 -14.53 9.69 -8.31
N PRO A 34 -14.27 10.98 -8.01
CA PRO A 34 -15.32 12.01 -8.09
C PRO A 34 -15.86 12.19 -9.50
N TYR A 35 -15.00 12.11 -10.51
CA TYR A 35 -15.40 12.22 -11.92
C TYR A 35 -16.24 11.01 -12.38
N ILE A 36 -15.86 9.81 -11.92
CA ILE A 36 -16.62 8.57 -12.18
C ILE A 36 -18.00 8.67 -11.54
N ALA A 37 -18.09 9.05 -10.25
CA ALA A 37 -19.34 9.21 -9.52
C ALA A 37 -20.27 10.18 -10.25
N GLY A 38 -19.80 11.39 -10.58
CA GLY A 38 -20.59 12.40 -11.25
C GLY A 38 -21.05 11.97 -12.65
N ASN A 39 -20.18 11.32 -13.45
CA ASN A 39 -20.50 10.93 -14.82
C ASN A 39 -21.43 9.72 -14.91
N LEU A 40 -21.33 8.78 -13.96
CA LEU A 40 -22.21 7.59 -13.91
C LEU A 40 -23.43 7.76 -13.00
N SER A 41 -23.71 9.00 -12.56
CA SER A 41 -24.86 9.35 -11.70
C SER A 41 -24.93 8.48 -10.44
N SER A 42 -23.81 8.27 -9.80
CA SER A 42 -23.68 7.47 -8.58
C SER A 42 -23.15 8.31 -7.41
N SER A 43 -23.37 7.86 -6.19
CA SER A 43 -22.75 8.46 -5.00
C SER A 43 -21.24 8.17 -4.96
N LEU A 44 -20.47 8.99 -4.21
CA LEU A 44 -19.06 8.70 -3.97
C LEU A 44 -18.85 7.36 -3.26
N ASP A 45 -19.74 6.99 -2.35
CA ASP A 45 -19.69 5.71 -1.63
C ASP A 45 -19.87 4.51 -2.55
N GLU A 46 -20.73 4.63 -3.56
CA GLU A 46 -20.87 3.60 -4.59
C GLU A 46 -19.66 3.57 -5.52
N ALA A 47 -19.15 4.74 -5.92
CA ALA A 47 -17.98 4.81 -6.80
C ALA A 47 -16.71 4.19 -6.18
N VAL A 48 -16.56 4.21 -4.84
CA VAL A 48 -15.43 3.55 -4.15
C VAL A 48 -15.36 2.05 -4.45
N TRP A 49 -16.49 1.40 -4.78
CA TRP A 49 -16.47 0.00 -5.22
C TRP A 49 -15.61 -0.25 -6.45
N VAL A 50 -15.33 0.75 -7.27
CA VAL A 50 -14.40 0.66 -8.41
C VAL A 50 -12.97 0.32 -7.93
N LEU A 51 -12.55 0.85 -6.77
CA LEU A 51 -11.25 0.51 -6.16
C LEU A 51 -11.34 -0.78 -5.35
N THR A 52 -12.32 -0.87 -4.45
CA THR A 52 -12.49 -2.02 -3.54
C THR A 52 -12.57 -3.33 -4.32
N SER A 53 -13.39 -3.41 -5.36
CA SER A 53 -13.56 -4.63 -6.15
C SER A 53 -12.27 -5.08 -6.84
N TYR A 54 -11.47 -4.13 -7.34
CA TYR A 54 -10.15 -4.40 -7.89
C TYR A 54 -9.18 -4.92 -6.83
N LEU A 55 -9.10 -4.24 -5.67
CA LEU A 55 -8.18 -4.61 -4.59
C LEU A 55 -8.50 -5.99 -4.01
N VAL A 56 -9.78 -6.30 -3.80
CA VAL A 56 -10.23 -7.62 -3.34
C VAL A 56 -9.83 -8.71 -4.33
N ALA A 57 -10.10 -8.50 -5.62
CA ALA A 57 -9.75 -9.47 -6.67
C ALA A 57 -8.22 -9.65 -6.79
N ASN A 58 -7.46 -8.57 -6.72
CA ASN A 58 -6.00 -8.58 -6.73
C ASN A 58 -5.43 -9.33 -5.52
N ALA A 59 -5.93 -9.05 -4.32
CA ALA A 59 -5.50 -9.69 -3.08
C ALA A 59 -5.71 -11.21 -3.07
N VAL A 60 -6.76 -11.70 -3.73
CA VAL A 60 -7.04 -13.13 -3.87
C VAL A 60 -6.02 -13.81 -4.79
N VAL A 61 -5.71 -13.23 -5.95
CA VAL A 61 -4.80 -13.86 -6.95
C VAL A 61 -3.34 -13.74 -6.55
N LEU A 62 -2.97 -12.68 -5.84
CA LEU A 62 -1.59 -12.42 -5.46
C LEU A 62 -0.89 -13.63 -4.81
N PRO A 63 -1.43 -14.23 -3.73
CA PRO A 63 -0.81 -15.40 -3.10
C PRO A 63 -0.93 -16.67 -3.95
N MET A 64 -1.93 -16.77 -4.81
CA MET A 64 -2.12 -17.91 -5.73
C MET A 64 -1.16 -17.86 -6.92
N SER A 65 -0.53 -16.72 -7.20
CA SER A 65 0.30 -16.49 -8.39
C SER A 65 1.48 -17.45 -8.49
N GLY A 66 2.08 -17.83 -7.36
CA GLY A 66 3.18 -18.81 -7.32
C GLY A 66 2.73 -20.20 -7.74
N TRP A 67 1.58 -20.66 -7.27
CA TRP A 67 0.98 -21.93 -7.65
C TRP A 67 0.51 -21.93 -9.11
N LEU A 68 -0.18 -20.88 -9.55
CA LEU A 68 -0.60 -20.70 -10.95
C LEU A 68 0.60 -20.70 -11.90
N SER A 69 1.68 -19.99 -11.52
CA SER A 69 2.93 -19.95 -12.27
C SER A 69 3.58 -21.32 -12.42
N GLY A 70 3.60 -22.12 -11.35
CA GLY A 70 4.12 -23.50 -11.39
C GLY A 70 3.29 -24.44 -12.27
N ARG A 71 1.97 -24.25 -12.30
CA ARG A 71 1.05 -25.14 -13.03
C ARG A 71 0.91 -24.80 -14.52
N ILE A 72 0.75 -23.52 -14.85
CA ILE A 72 0.55 -23.07 -16.25
C ILE A 72 1.88 -22.82 -16.95
N GLY A 73 2.96 -22.65 -16.17
CA GLY A 73 4.25 -22.15 -16.61
C GLY A 73 4.36 -20.64 -16.44
N ARG A 74 5.44 -20.16 -15.80
CA ARG A 74 5.64 -18.75 -15.41
C ARG A 74 5.41 -17.78 -16.56
N LYS A 75 6.04 -18.03 -17.72
CA LYS A 75 5.91 -17.15 -18.89
C LYS A 75 4.47 -17.07 -19.38
N ARG A 76 3.76 -18.20 -19.45
CA ARG A 76 2.37 -18.24 -19.92
C ARG A 76 1.45 -17.54 -18.91
N PHE A 77 1.60 -17.82 -17.62
CA PHE A 77 0.84 -17.16 -16.57
C PHE A 77 1.03 -15.65 -16.62
N TYR A 78 2.28 -15.18 -16.71
CA TYR A 78 2.59 -13.76 -16.78
C TYR A 78 1.98 -13.06 -18.00
N LEU A 79 2.08 -13.67 -19.18
CA LEU A 79 1.47 -13.15 -20.40
C LEU A 79 -0.06 -13.12 -20.33
N LEU A 80 -0.69 -14.15 -19.75
CA LEU A 80 -2.13 -14.19 -19.49
C LEU A 80 -2.57 -13.08 -18.54
N SER A 81 -1.83 -12.87 -17.46
CA SER A 81 -2.07 -11.79 -16.50
C SER A 81 -2.02 -10.41 -17.15
N ILE A 82 -0.98 -10.13 -17.96
CA ILE A 82 -0.87 -8.88 -18.74
C ILE A 82 -2.06 -8.72 -19.70
N LEU A 83 -2.39 -9.76 -20.43
CA LEU A 83 -3.49 -9.74 -21.41
C LEU A 83 -4.81 -9.48 -20.71
N MET A 84 -5.12 -10.22 -19.65
CA MET A 84 -6.35 -10.09 -18.88
C MET A 84 -6.48 -8.69 -18.27
N PHE A 85 -5.40 -8.15 -17.67
CA PHE A 85 -5.38 -6.79 -17.15
C PHE A 85 -5.67 -5.76 -18.23
N THR A 86 -4.99 -5.86 -19.38
CA THR A 86 -5.08 -4.89 -20.48
C THR A 86 -6.45 -4.91 -21.14
N VAL A 87 -6.99 -6.11 -21.41
CA VAL A 87 -8.33 -6.28 -21.99
C VAL A 87 -9.42 -5.78 -21.05
N SER A 88 -9.32 -6.13 -19.76
CA SER A 88 -10.28 -5.64 -18.76
C SER A 88 -10.21 -4.13 -18.60
N SER A 89 -9.01 -3.53 -18.69
CA SER A 89 -8.84 -2.08 -18.67
C SER A 89 -9.53 -1.39 -19.85
N PHE A 90 -9.43 -1.97 -21.06
CA PHE A 90 -10.18 -1.46 -22.20
C PHE A 90 -11.68 -1.44 -21.93
N PHE A 91 -12.24 -2.54 -21.38
CA PHE A 91 -13.66 -2.61 -21.06
C PHE A 91 -14.06 -1.67 -19.91
N CYS A 92 -13.18 -1.40 -18.94
CA CYS A 92 -13.40 -0.35 -17.93
C CYS A 92 -13.56 1.02 -18.58
N GLY A 93 -12.73 1.34 -19.59
CA GLY A 93 -12.79 2.63 -20.30
C GLY A 93 -14.08 2.85 -21.11
N ILE A 94 -14.72 1.79 -21.58
CA ILE A 94 -15.98 1.87 -22.35
C ILE A 94 -17.23 1.53 -21.50
N ALA A 95 -17.08 1.29 -20.18
CA ALA A 95 -18.18 0.90 -19.32
C ALA A 95 -19.31 1.97 -19.30
N PRO A 96 -20.56 1.58 -19.60
CA PRO A 96 -21.69 2.52 -19.65
C PRO A 96 -22.33 2.78 -18.27
N SER A 97 -22.07 1.93 -17.27
CA SER A 97 -22.65 2.02 -15.93
C SER A 97 -21.68 1.55 -14.86
N LEU A 98 -21.92 2.00 -13.62
CA LEU A 98 -21.07 1.63 -12.46
C LEU A 98 -21.01 0.11 -12.23
N PRO A 99 -22.09 -0.68 -12.26
CA PRO A 99 -22.01 -2.14 -12.07
C PRO A 99 -21.13 -2.84 -13.13
N ILE A 100 -21.21 -2.40 -14.39
CA ILE A 100 -20.38 -2.94 -15.48
C ILE A 100 -18.92 -2.57 -15.25
N LEU A 101 -18.65 -1.34 -14.85
CA LEU A 101 -17.30 -0.90 -14.49
C LEU A 101 -16.73 -1.75 -13.34
N ILE A 102 -17.49 -1.98 -12.28
CA ILE A 102 -17.11 -2.84 -11.16
C ILE A 102 -16.79 -4.27 -11.61
N LEU A 103 -17.64 -4.85 -12.49
CA LEU A 103 -17.38 -6.18 -13.03
C LEU A 103 -16.02 -6.26 -13.74
N PHE A 104 -15.73 -5.29 -14.63
CA PHE A 104 -14.45 -5.27 -15.32
C PHE A 104 -13.27 -4.93 -14.40
N ARG A 105 -13.48 -4.18 -13.33
CA ARG A 105 -12.49 -3.96 -12.28
C ARG A 105 -12.13 -5.25 -11.52
N VAL A 106 -13.13 -6.13 -11.25
CA VAL A 106 -12.85 -7.46 -10.71
C VAL A 106 -11.97 -8.26 -11.67
N LEU A 107 -12.31 -8.33 -12.96
CA LEU A 107 -11.51 -9.04 -13.95
C LEU A 107 -10.10 -8.44 -14.11
N GLN A 108 -9.97 -7.13 -14.05
CA GLN A 108 -8.69 -6.42 -14.09
C GLN A 108 -7.84 -6.75 -12.84
N GLY A 109 -8.46 -6.80 -11.65
CA GLY A 109 -7.81 -7.20 -10.41
C GLY A 109 -7.30 -8.64 -10.44
N LEU A 110 -8.10 -9.57 -10.99
CA LEU A 110 -7.67 -10.96 -11.20
C LEU A 110 -6.45 -11.05 -12.13
N GLY A 111 -6.37 -10.22 -13.17
CA GLY A 111 -5.19 -10.10 -14.03
C GLY A 111 -4.00 -9.45 -13.32
N GLY A 112 -4.24 -8.42 -12.51
CA GLY A 112 -3.21 -7.63 -11.83
C GLY A 112 -2.46 -8.39 -10.73
N GLY A 113 -3.16 -9.20 -9.92
CA GLY A 113 -2.61 -9.82 -8.71
C GLY A 113 -1.37 -10.69 -8.92
N GLY A 114 -1.16 -11.21 -10.13
CA GLY A 114 0.03 -11.99 -10.46
C GLY A 114 1.23 -11.19 -10.96
N LEU A 115 1.07 -9.91 -11.31
CA LEU A 115 2.10 -9.15 -12.02
C LEU A 115 3.32 -8.85 -11.15
N GLN A 116 3.13 -8.34 -9.94
CA GLN A 116 4.23 -7.99 -9.04
C GLN A 116 5.02 -9.22 -8.55
N PRO A 117 4.38 -10.27 -7.97
CA PRO A 117 5.12 -11.43 -7.47
C PRO A 117 5.84 -12.18 -8.59
N THR A 118 5.20 -12.33 -9.77
CA THR A 118 5.85 -13.01 -10.90
C THR A 118 7.05 -12.23 -11.41
N THR A 119 6.98 -10.88 -11.46
CA THR A 119 8.14 -10.05 -11.83
C THR A 119 9.27 -10.22 -10.84
N GLN A 120 9.00 -10.20 -9.52
CA GLN A 120 10.04 -10.43 -8.51
C GLN A 120 10.68 -11.82 -8.66
N ALA A 121 9.89 -12.86 -8.93
CA ALA A 121 10.40 -14.19 -9.19
C ALA A 121 11.26 -14.27 -10.47
N ILE A 122 10.85 -13.58 -11.54
CA ILE A 122 11.63 -13.48 -12.78
C ILE A 122 12.99 -12.81 -12.48
N LEU A 123 13.01 -11.70 -11.77
CA LEU A 123 14.24 -11.00 -11.41
C LEU A 123 15.15 -11.84 -10.52
N ALA A 124 14.58 -12.54 -9.54
CA ALA A 124 15.33 -13.41 -8.62
C ALA A 124 16.01 -14.57 -9.35
N ASP A 125 15.40 -15.10 -10.41
CA ASP A 125 15.94 -16.22 -11.20
C ASP A 125 16.85 -15.77 -12.35
N LEU A 126 16.64 -14.55 -12.85
CA LEU A 126 17.37 -14.03 -14.01
C LEU A 126 18.77 -13.56 -13.65
N PHE A 127 18.93 -12.95 -12.46
CA PHE A 127 20.18 -12.33 -12.05
C PHE A 127 20.99 -13.22 -11.11
N PRO A 128 22.34 -13.26 -11.29
CA PRO A 128 23.21 -13.90 -10.32
C PRO A 128 23.16 -13.17 -8.97
N LYS A 129 23.53 -13.87 -7.88
CA LYS A 129 23.42 -13.37 -6.51
C LYS A 129 24.09 -12.02 -6.28
N GLU A 130 25.17 -11.74 -7.01
CA GLU A 130 25.96 -10.49 -6.93
C GLU A 130 25.21 -9.29 -7.52
N ARG A 131 24.25 -9.51 -8.41
CA ARG A 131 23.52 -8.46 -9.15
C ARG A 131 22.04 -8.39 -8.82
N ILE A 132 21.52 -9.34 -8.04
CA ILE A 132 20.11 -9.39 -7.67
C ILE A 132 19.66 -8.11 -6.94
N ALA A 133 20.54 -7.53 -6.11
CA ALA A 133 20.26 -6.27 -5.41
C ALA A 133 19.99 -5.13 -6.39
N ALA A 134 20.78 -5.01 -7.46
CA ALA A 134 20.56 -3.98 -8.47
C ALA A 134 19.26 -4.20 -9.26
N ALA A 135 18.88 -5.45 -9.53
CA ALA A 135 17.63 -5.78 -10.19
C ALA A 135 16.41 -5.43 -9.32
N PHE A 136 16.44 -5.77 -8.02
CA PHE A 136 15.40 -5.39 -7.07
C PHE A 136 15.34 -3.88 -6.83
N THR A 137 16.49 -3.20 -6.89
CA THR A 137 16.54 -1.74 -6.83
C THR A 137 15.80 -1.12 -8.02
N LEU A 138 16.09 -1.58 -9.25
CA LEU A 138 15.39 -1.11 -10.45
C LEU A 138 13.87 -1.33 -10.33
N TYR A 139 13.45 -2.52 -9.89
CA TYR A 139 12.04 -2.83 -9.63
C TYR A 139 11.43 -1.86 -8.61
N SER A 140 12.09 -1.67 -7.46
CA SER A 140 11.60 -0.80 -6.39
C SER A 140 11.49 0.66 -6.82
N VAL A 141 12.47 1.16 -7.58
CA VAL A 141 12.45 2.51 -8.17
C VAL A 141 11.20 2.71 -9.01
N VAL A 142 10.90 1.78 -9.92
CA VAL A 142 9.78 1.89 -10.85
C VAL A 142 8.43 1.78 -10.11
N ILE A 143 8.32 0.85 -9.15
CA ILE A 143 7.10 0.68 -8.34
C ILE A 143 6.82 1.90 -7.45
N VAL A 144 7.85 2.55 -6.93
CA VAL A 144 7.68 3.77 -6.12
C VAL A 144 7.32 4.99 -6.98
N LEU A 145 7.80 5.02 -8.22
CA LEU A 145 7.49 6.12 -9.14
C LEU A 145 6.01 6.14 -9.56
N ALA A 146 5.38 4.97 -9.69
CA ALA A 146 4.00 4.85 -10.16
C ALA A 146 2.98 5.61 -9.29
N PRO A 147 2.93 5.46 -7.94
CA PRO A 147 2.01 6.25 -7.11
C PRO A 147 2.30 7.75 -7.11
N THR A 148 3.54 8.15 -7.40
CA THR A 148 3.92 9.56 -7.49
C THR A 148 3.38 10.22 -8.76
N LEU A 149 3.41 9.49 -9.87
CA LEU A 149 2.89 9.94 -11.16
C LEU A 149 1.36 9.87 -11.23
N GLY A 150 0.75 8.93 -10.48
CA GLY A 150 -0.68 8.65 -10.52
C GLY A 150 -1.57 9.87 -10.34
N PRO A 151 -1.45 10.66 -9.25
CA PRO A 151 -2.29 11.82 -9.03
C PRO A 151 -2.14 12.89 -10.10
N VAL A 152 -0.93 13.13 -10.58
CA VAL A 152 -0.65 14.13 -11.63
C VAL A 152 -1.27 13.70 -12.97
N LEU A 153 -1.01 12.46 -13.38
CA LEU A 153 -1.54 11.92 -14.63
C LEU A 153 -3.07 11.73 -14.56
N GLY A 154 -3.57 11.23 -13.40
CA GLY A 154 -4.99 10.98 -13.21
C GLY A 154 -5.82 12.26 -13.20
N GLY A 155 -5.36 13.30 -12.51
CA GLY A 155 -5.99 14.62 -12.52
C GLY A 155 -5.98 15.23 -13.91
N TRP A 156 -4.80 15.29 -14.54
CA TRP A 156 -4.66 15.88 -15.88
C TRP A 156 -5.51 15.17 -16.94
N LEU A 157 -5.50 13.82 -16.96
CA LEU A 157 -6.31 13.05 -17.88
C LEU A 157 -7.81 13.25 -17.64
N SER A 158 -8.24 13.25 -16.38
CA SER A 158 -9.65 13.40 -16.00
C SER A 158 -10.18 14.77 -16.37
N ASP A 159 -9.37 15.83 -16.19
CA ASP A 159 -9.74 17.23 -16.47
C ASP A 159 -9.83 17.51 -17.98
N HIS A 160 -8.89 16.98 -18.80
CA HIS A 160 -8.78 17.36 -20.21
C HIS A 160 -9.45 16.38 -21.16
N TRP A 161 -9.40 15.07 -20.88
CA TRP A 161 -9.88 14.02 -21.79
C TRP A 161 -11.00 13.17 -21.16
N GLY A 162 -11.26 13.36 -19.86
CA GLY A 162 -12.25 12.60 -19.10
C GLY A 162 -11.70 11.33 -18.47
N TRP A 163 -12.33 10.89 -17.39
CA TRP A 163 -11.87 9.79 -16.54
C TRP A 163 -11.67 8.45 -17.28
N ARG A 164 -12.35 8.23 -18.40
CA ARG A 164 -12.22 6.98 -19.18
C ARG A 164 -10.81 6.77 -19.72
N TRP A 165 -10.08 7.84 -19.99
CA TRP A 165 -8.72 7.79 -20.50
C TRP A 165 -7.69 7.25 -19.51
N ILE A 166 -8.00 7.26 -18.20
CA ILE A 166 -7.15 6.63 -17.20
C ILE A 166 -7.00 5.12 -17.46
N PHE A 167 -8.07 4.46 -17.94
CA PHE A 167 -8.05 3.05 -18.30
C PHE A 167 -7.42 2.80 -19.66
N PHE A 168 -7.65 3.69 -20.62
CA PHE A 168 -7.04 3.58 -21.95
C PHE A 168 -5.53 3.76 -21.95
N LEU A 169 -4.98 4.48 -21.00
CA LEU A 169 -3.52 4.62 -20.78
C LEU A 169 -2.84 3.25 -20.60
N ASN A 170 -3.53 2.29 -19.99
CA ASN A 170 -2.99 0.95 -19.76
C ASN A 170 -2.85 0.12 -21.06
N ILE A 171 -3.56 0.48 -22.13
CA ILE A 171 -3.57 -0.31 -23.37
C ILE A 171 -2.20 -0.28 -24.06
N PRO A 172 -1.62 0.89 -24.40
CA PRO A 172 -0.29 0.92 -25.03
C PRO A 172 0.80 0.31 -24.11
N CYS A 173 0.72 0.55 -22.80
CA CYS A 173 1.64 -0.05 -21.83
C CYS A 173 1.51 -1.58 -21.80
N GLY A 174 0.29 -2.10 -21.78
CA GLY A 174 0.01 -3.53 -21.77
C GLY A 174 0.44 -4.24 -23.05
N ILE A 175 0.20 -3.62 -24.23
CA ILE A 175 0.68 -4.13 -25.53
C ILE A 175 2.21 -4.19 -25.54
N ALA A 176 2.89 -3.14 -25.08
CA ALA A 176 4.33 -3.10 -25.01
C ALA A 176 4.86 -4.17 -24.03
N ALA A 177 4.28 -4.26 -22.82
CA ALA A 177 4.64 -5.27 -21.83
C ALA A 177 4.45 -6.68 -22.39
N TYR A 178 3.30 -6.97 -23.00
CA TYR A 178 3.01 -8.29 -23.58
C TYR A 178 3.99 -8.66 -24.70
N SER A 179 4.21 -7.77 -25.65
CA SER A 179 5.05 -8.00 -26.84
C SER A 179 6.52 -8.21 -26.42
N LEU A 180 7.06 -7.36 -25.54
CA LEU A 180 8.42 -7.47 -25.07
C LEU A 180 8.63 -8.74 -24.23
N ASN A 181 7.72 -9.08 -23.34
CA ASN A 181 7.85 -10.28 -22.52
C ASN A 181 7.66 -11.56 -23.33
N ARG A 182 6.79 -11.55 -24.36
CA ARG A 182 6.62 -12.68 -25.27
C ARG A 182 7.92 -12.99 -26.03
N THR A 183 8.64 -11.97 -26.49
CA THR A 183 9.84 -12.09 -27.32
C THR A 183 11.10 -12.30 -26.50
N LEU A 184 11.30 -11.52 -25.43
CA LEU A 184 12.57 -11.45 -24.71
C LEU A 184 12.70 -12.52 -23.60
N GLN A 185 11.58 -12.91 -22.94
CA GLN A 185 11.69 -13.92 -21.89
C GLN A 185 12.01 -15.31 -22.48
N PRO A 186 13.10 -15.96 -22.00
CA PRO A 186 13.44 -17.29 -22.43
C PRO A 186 12.37 -18.31 -21.98
N LYS A 187 12.06 -19.26 -22.86
CA LYS A 187 11.33 -20.47 -22.44
C LYS A 187 12.33 -21.31 -21.64
N LYS A 188 12.16 -21.40 -20.34
CA LYS A 188 12.95 -22.36 -19.55
C LYS A 188 12.44 -23.77 -19.85
N PRO A 189 13.36 -24.77 -20.08
CA PRO A 189 12.97 -26.17 -20.20
C PRO A 189 12.31 -26.74 -18.93
N GLN A 190 12.47 -26.05 -17.80
CA GLN A 190 11.93 -26.37 -16.49
C GLN A 190 10.53 -25.79 -16.20
N ASP A 191 9.78 -25.40 -17.20
CA ASP A 191 8.32 -25.33 -17.06
C ASP A 191 7.78 -26.76 -16.88
N HIS A 192 8.34 -27.51 -15.90
CA HIS A 192 7.72 -28.74 -15.40
C HIS A 192 6.38 -28.29 -14.83
N LYS A 193 5.32 -28.59 -15.57
CA LYS A 193 3.98 -28.58 -15.03
C LYS A 193 4.04 -29.41 -13.76
N GLU A 194 3.76 -28.80 -12.62
CA GLU A 194 3.50 -29.58 -11.42
C GLU A 194 2.30 -30.47 -11.74
N GLU A 195 2.57 -31.73 -12.12
CA GLU A 195 1.57 -32.77 -12.36
C GLU A 195 1.03 -33.20 -10.99
N GLY A 196 -0.01 -32.53 -10.54
CA GLY A 196 -0.69 -32.83 -9.28
C GLY A 196 -2.16 -32.47 -9.35
N SER A 197 -2.97 -33.08 -8.47
CA SER A 197 -4.37 -32.70 -8.31
C SER A 197 -4.50 -31.23 -7.94
N ILE A 198 -5.55 -30.58 -8.46
CA ILE A 198 -5.86 -29.18 -8.09
C ILE A 198 -6.37 -29.19 -6.64
N ASP A 199 -5.79 -28.34 -5.81
CA ASP A 199 -6.28 -28.12 -4.45
C ASP A 199 -7.44 -27.13 -4.46
N TYR A 200 -8.64 -27.63 -4.82
CA TYR A 200 -9.86 -26.80 -4.85
C TYR A 200 -10.24 -26.27 -3.47
N SER A 201 -9.94 -27.02 -2.41
CA SER A 201 -10.23 -26.61 -1.03
C SER A 201 -9.34 -25.45 -0.59
N GLY A 202 -8.04 -25.50 -0.89
CA GLY A 202 -7.12 -24.40 -0.65
C GLY A 202 -7.48 -23.15 -1.47
N LEU A 203 -7.83 -23.33 -2.76
CA LEU A 203 -8.26 -22.23 -3.63
C LEU A 203 -9.54 -21.55 -3.13
N PHE A 204 -10.53 -22.33 -2.70
CA PHE A 204 -11.76 -21.78 -2.14
C PHE A 204 -11.48 -21.03 -0.82
N ALA A 205 -10.71 -21.65 0.07
CA ALA A 205 -10.39 -21.08 1.37
C ALA A 205 -9.59 -19.75 1.25
N ILE A 206 -8.62 -19.68 0.34
CA ILE A 206 -7.85 -18.43 0.11
C ILE A 206 -8.74 -17.34 -0.51
N THR A 207 -9.60 -17.70 -1.46
CA THR A 207 -10.51 -16.76 -2.13
C THR A 207 -11.49 -16.15 -1.15
N VAL A 208 -12.19 -16.99 -0.37
CA VAL A 208 -13.15 -16.52 0.62
C VAL A 208 -12.44 -15.82 1.77
N GLY A 209 -11.35 -16.40 2.27
CA GLY A 209 -10.62 -15.86 3.42
C GLY A 209 -10.04 -14.48 3.18
N LEU A 210 -9.29 -14.31 2.10
CA LEU A 210 -8.67 -13.00 1.77
C LEU A 210 -9.69 -12.03 1.18
N GLY A 211 -10.64 -12.50 0.36
CA GLY A 211 -11.68 -11.63 -0.18
C GLY A 211 -12.54 -11.01 0.91
N CYS A 212 -12.98 -11.81 1.88
CA CYS A 212 -13.72 -11.30 3.04
C CYS A 212 -12.85 -10.42 3.94
N LEU A 213 -11.56 -10.77 4.14
CA LEU A 213 -10.65 -9.95 4.94
C LEU A 213 -10.48 -8.55 4.34
N GLU A 214 -10.20 -8.48 3.05
CA GLU A 214 -10.02 -7.19 2.36
C GLU A 214 -11.29 -6.36 2.41
N TYR A 215 -12.46 -6.99 2.21
CA TYR A 215 -13.75 -6.32 2.36
C TYR A 215 -13.95 -5.76 3.78
N VAL A 216 -13.63 -6.54 4.83
CA VAL A 216 -13.72 -6.08 6.23
C VAL A 216 -12.79 -4.93 6.51
N LEU A 217 -11.53 -4.98 6.02
CA LEU A 217 -10.54 -3.93 6.23
C LEU A 217 -10.89 -2.63 5.50
N ASP A 218 -11.44 -2.73 4.30
CA ASP A 218 -11.78 -1.56 3.48
C ASP A 218 -13.11 -0.90 3.91
N ARG A 219 -14.11 -1.73 4.31
CA ARG A 219 -15.46 -1.25 4.60
C ARG A 219 -15.80 -1.20 6.10
N GLY A 220 -14.97 -1.80 6.95
CA GLY A 220 -15.24 -1.95 8.37
C GLY A 220 -15.54 -0.63 9.06
N GLU A 221 -14.74 0.40 8.84
CA GLU A 221 -14.92 1.72 9.46
C GLU A 221 -16.25 2.37 9.03
N ARG A 222 -16.54 2.36 7.72
CA ARG A 222 -17.77 2.98 7.18
C ARG A 222 -19.05 2.29 7.63
N ALA A 223 -18.98 0.99 7.94
CA ALA A 223 -20.09 0.17 8.40
C ALA A 223 -20.15 0.04 9.93
N ASP A 224 -19.39 0.86 10.66
CA ASP A 224 -19.25 0.80 12.13
C ASP A 224 -18.83 -0.59 12.64
N TRP A 225 -17.90 -1.22 11.90
CA TRP A 225 -17.28 -2.50 12.26
C TRP A 225 -18.29 -3.57 12.65
N PHE A 226 -18.15 -4.14 13.84
CA PHE A 226 -18.99 -5.26 14.31
C PHE A 226 -20.42 -4.88 14.68
N ALA A 227 -20.84 -3.62 14.53
CA ALA A 227 -22.25 -3.25 14.58
C ALA A 227 -23.00 -3.68 13.30
N SER A 228 -22.29 -3.87 12.18
CA SER A 228 -22.85 -4.33 10.92
C SER A 228 -22.88 -5.86 10.82
N PRO A 229 -24.05 -6.50 10.63
CA PRO A 229 -24.14 -7.94 10.41
C PRO A 229 -23.32 -8.42 9.20
N ALA A 230 -23.21 -7.60 8.15
CA ALA A 230 -22.42 -7.91 6.96
C ALA A 230 -20.92 -7.99 7.28
N ILE A 231 -20.39 -7.07 8.08
CA ILE A 231 -19.00 -7.09 8.52
C ILE A 231 -18.75 -8.27 9.47
N CYS A 232 -19.66 -8.54 10.41
CA CYS A 232 -19.57 -9.71 11.31
C CYS A 232 -19.51 -11.01 10.53
N THR A 233 -20.40 -11.21 9.56
CA THR A 233 -20.43 -12.43 8.73
C THR A 233 -19.19 -12.55 7.87
N ALA A 234 -18.71 -11.47 7.24
CA ALA A 234 -17.50 -11.46 6.45
C ALA A 234 -16.25 -11.75 7.33
N ALA A 235 -16.18 -11.16 8.52
CA ALA A 235 -15.09 -11.41 9.46
C ALA A 235 -15.06 -12.87 9.94
N ALA A 236 -16.21 -13.44 10.28
CA ALA A 236 -16.34 -14.84 10.68
C ALA A 236 -15.95 -15.79 9.54
N LEU A 237 -16.43 -15.54 8.31
CA LEU A 237 -16.05 -16.30 7.11
C LEU A 237 -14.56 -16.19 6.82
N SER A 238 -13.99 -15.00 6.90
CA SER A 238 -12.56 -14.78 6.73
C SER A 238 -11.75 -15.56 7.75
N CYS A 239 -12.06 -15.43 9.02
CA CYS A 239 -11.36 -16.12 10.09
C CYS A 239 -11.45 -17.66 9.94
N ALA A 240 -12.64 -18.20 9.72
CA ALA A 240 -12.83 -19.63 9.53
C ALA A 240 -12.08 -20.16 8.30
N SER A 241 -12.16 -19.45 7.16
CA SER A 241 -11.52 -19.83 5.92
C SER A 241 -9.99 -19.76 6.01
N LEU A 242 -9.42 -18.72 6.64
CA LEU A 242 -7.97 -18.58 6.81
C LEU A 242 -7.42 -19.60 7.80
N LEU A 243 -8.12 -19.88 8.90
CA LEU A 243 -7.74 -20.96 9.83
C LEU A 243 -7.77 -22.33 9.15
N PHE A 244 -8.85 -22.61 8.39
CA PHE A 244 -8.93 -23.82 7.58
C PHE A 244 -7.79 -23.88 6.56
N LEU A 245 -7.49 -22.79 5.86
CA LEU A 245 -6.39 -22.72 4.90
C LEU A 245 -5.06 -23.08 5.55
N VAL A 246 -4.71 -22.45 6.67
CA VAL A 246 -3.44 -22.72 7.39
C VAL A 246 -3.35 -24.19 7.79
N PHE A 247 -4.43 -24.74 8.36
CA PHE A 247 -4.47 -26.16 8.73
C PHE A 247 -4.34 -27.08 7.51
N HIS A 248 -5.10 -26.80 6.45
CA HIS A 248 -5.08 -27.58 5.22
C HIS A 248 -3.72 -27.59 4.54
N GLU A 249 -3.10 -26.40 4.38
CA GLU A 249 -1.79 -26.22 3.71
C GLU A 249 -0.62 -26.87 4.48
N LEU A 250 -0.68 -26.87 5.82
CA LEU A 250 0.38 -27.46 6.65
C LEU A 250 0.27 -28.97 6.78
N PHE A 251 -0.95 -29.52 6.88
CA PHE A 251 -1.16 -30.90 7.30
C PHE A 251 -1.79 -31.80 6.24
N ARG A 252 -2.58 -31.26 5.30
CA ARG A 252 -3.34 -32.09 4.33
C ARG A 252 -2.91 -31.92 2.87
N ALA A 253 -2.53 -30.71 2.46
CA ALA A 253 -2.26 -30.42 1.06
C ALA A 253 -0.99 -31.14 0.56
N ARG A 254 -1.10 -31.94 -0.50
CA ARG A 254 0.04 -32.55 -1.21
C ARG A 254 0.70 -31.53 -2.14
N HIS A 255 -0.10 -30.69 -2.78
CA HIS A 255 0.33 -29.61 -3.67
C HIS A 255 -0.27 -28.28 -3.19
N PRO A 256 0.30 -27.68 -2.11
CA PRO A 256 -0.26 -26.52 -1.45
C PRO A 256 -0.31 -25.31 -2.39
N VAL A 257 -1.43 -24.57 -2.37
CA VAL A 257 -1.56 -23.29 -3.10
C VAL A 257 -0.61 -22.25 -2.51
N LEU A 258 -0.51 -22.24 -1.17
CA LEU A 258 0.35 -21.34 -0.43
C LEU A 258 1.45 -22.14 0.31
N GLN A 259 2.68 -22.02 -0.12
CA GLN A 259 3.77 -22.78 0.49
C GLN A 259 4.20 -22.20 1.85
N LEU A 260 3.33 -22.29 2.88
CA LEU A 260 3.59 -21.75 4.23
C LEU A 260 4.86 -22.34 4.88
N ARG A 261 5.27 -23.54 4.46
CA ARG A 261 6.52 -24.19 4.92
C ARG A 261 7.78 -23.36 4.57
N LEU A 262 7.70 -22.39 3.66
CA LEU A 262 8.80 -21.46 3.38
C LEU A 262 9.12 -20.58 4.60
N LEU A 263 8.15 -20.32 5.48
CA LEU A 263 8.35 -19.59 6.74
C LEU A 263 9.22 -20.37 7.74
N ALA A 264 9.49 -21.65 7.53
CA ALA A 264 10.49 -22.38 8.31
C ALA A 264 11.93 -21.89 8.03
N ASN A 265 12.16 -21.22 6.89
CA ASN A 265 13.43 -20.55 6.64
C ASN A 265 13.47 -19.24 7.44
N ARG A 266 14.43 -19.15 8.38
CA ARG A 266 14.55 -18.03 9.32
C ARG A 266 14.64 -16.68 8.61
N ASN A 267 15.48 -16.55 7.59
CA ASN A 267 15.64 -15.28 6.87
C ASN A 267 14.37 -14.88 6.12
N PHE A 268 13.71 -15.85 5.51
CA PHE A 268 12.46 -15.60 4.79
C PHE A 268 11.34 -15.18 5.74
N ALA A 269 11.19 -15.86 6.90
CA ALA A 269 10.19 -15.52 7.90
C ALA A 269 10.40 -14.11 8.49
N LEU A 270 11.65 -13.81 8.88
CA LEU A 270 12.01 -12.49 9.39
C LEU A 270 11.75 -11.39 8.35
N ALA A 271 12.18 -11.61 7.12
CA ALA A 271 11.97 -10.64 6.04
C ALA A 271 10.48 -10.44 5.72
N SER A 272 9.67 -11.51 5.72
CA SER A 272 8.22 -11.43 5.52
C SER A 272 7.52 -10.68 6.64
N GLY A 273 7.90 -10.90 7.90
CA GLY A 273 7.41 -10.14 9.05
C GLY A 273 7.81 -8.67 8.98
N MET A 274 9.07 -8.41 8.65
CA MET A 274 9.56 -7.03 8.53
C MET A 274 8.86 -6.27 7.39
N ILE A 275 8.66 -6.88 6.23
CA ILE A 275 7.98 -6.23 5.12
C ILE A 275 6.51 -5.94 5.45
N PHE A 276 5.83 -6.84 6.15
CA PHE A 276 4.48 -6.62 6.64
C PHE A 276 4.37 -5.35 7.47
N PHE A 277 5.14 -5.24 8.55
CA PHE A 277 5.06 -4.09 9.44
C PHE A 277 5.61 -2.80 8.82
N THR A 278 6.57 -2.91 7.92
CA THR A 278 7.07 -1.76 7.17
C THR A 278 6.02 -1.19 6.24
N TYR A 279 5.34 -2.04 5.50
CA TYR A 279 4.27 -1.59 4.61
C TYR A 279 3.04 -1.13 5.38
N PHE A 280 2.76 -1.74 6.53
CA PHE A 280 1.82 -1.20 7.51
C PHE A 280 2.12 0.27 7.84
N ALA A 281 3.34 0.56 8.31
CA ALA A 281 3.70 1.92 8.71
C ALA A 281 3.74 2.90 7.52
N ARG A 282 4.32 2.47 6.39
CA ARG A 282 4.46 3.30 5.21
C ARG A 282 3.13 3.69 4.58
N TYR A 283 2.22 2.73 4.38
CA TYR A 283 0.93 3.01 3.73
C TYR A 283 -0.02 3.77 4.66
N ALA A 284 0.02 3.48 5.97
CA ALA A 284 -0.65 4.30 6.98
C ALA A 284 -0.18 5.76 6.93
N SER A 285 1.14 6.01 6.92
CA SER A 285 1.71 7.36 6.78
C SER A 285 1.32 8.03 5.46
N THR A 286 1.27 7.25 4.37
CA THR A 286 0.90 7.76 3.05
C THR A 286 -0.57 8.18 2.99
N ALA A 287 -1.45 7.56 3.76
CA ALA A 287 -2.85 7.96 3.90
C ALA A 287 -2.99 9.19 4.83
N LEU A 288 -2.31 9.17 5.98
CA LEU A 288 -2.43 10.21 7.01
C LEU A 288 -1.90 11.59 6.57
N LEU A 289 -0.76 11.64 5.85
CA LEU A 289 -0.11 12.93 5.57
C LEU A 289 -0.91 13.86 4.66
N PRO A 290 -1.48 13.41 3.51
CA PRO A 290 -2.34 14.25 2.69
C PRO A 290 -3.62 14.68 3.43
N GLU A 291 -4.21 13.75 4.19
CA GLU A 291 -5.43 14.03 4.96
C GLU A 291 -5.16 15.08 6.06
N PHE A 292 -4.04 14.98 6.78
CA PHE A 292 -3.59 15.98 7.75
C PHE A 292 -3.37 17.34 7.11
N THR A 293 -2.65 17.42 5.99
CA THR A 293 -2.35 18.70 5.34
C THR A 293 -3.57 19.34 4.72
N HIS A 294 -4.47 18.56 4.12
CA HIS A 294 -5.72 19.06 3.57
C HIS A 294 -6.73 19.45 4.67
N GLY A 295 -7.04 18.51 5.57
CA GLY A 295 -8.09 18.68 6.56
C GLY A 295 -7.72 19.59 7.73
N MET A 296 -6.44 19.63 8.15
CA MET A 296 -6.00 20.37 9.33
C MET A 296 -5.31 21.70 8.98
N LEU A 297 -4.49 21.71 7.91
CA LEU A 297 -3.72 22.89 7.53
C LEU A 297 -4.39 23.71 6.42
N GLY A 298 -5.46 23.19 5.81
CA GLY A 298 -6.23 23.90 4.78
C GLY A 298 -5.54 24.00 3.42
N TYR A 299 -4.54 23.14 3.16
CA TYR A 299 -3.90 23.08 1.83
C TYR A 299 -4.86 22.54 0.77
N THR A 300 -4.63 22.90 -0.49
CA THR A 300 -5.38 22.31 -1.60
C THR A 300 -5.16 20.78 -1.68
N ALA A 301 -6.08 20.05 -2.30
CA ALA A 301 -5.92 18.61 -2.50
C ALA A 301 -4.65 18.29 -3.31
N THR A 302 -4.30 19.14 -4.28
CA THR A 302 -3.08 19.04 -5.07
C THR A 302 -1.83 19.20 -4.22
N ASP A 303 -1.75 20.26 -3.39
CA ASP A 303 -0.59 20.52 -2.52
C ASP A 303 -0.44 19.41 -1.49
N SER A 304 -1.55 18.92 -0.93
CA SER A 304 -1.57 17.83 0.04
C SER A 304 -1.06 16.50 -0.58
N GLY A 305 -1.44 16.22 -1.82
CA GLY A 305 -0.89 15.09 -2.57
C GLY A 305 0.60 15.27 -2.89
N MET A 306 1.02 16.50 -3.21
CA MET A 306 2.42 16.81 -3.52
C MET A 306 3.36 16.69 -2.31
N VAL A 307 2.87 16.66 -1.08
CA VAL A 307 3.70 16.34 0.10
C VAL A 307 4.42 14.99 -0.03
N LEU A 308 3.81 14.04 -0.72
CA LEU A 308 4.35 12.69 -0.91
C LEU A 308 5.47 12.61 -1.97
N SER A 309 5.43 13.49 -2.96
CA SER A 309 6.30 13.44 -4.14
C SER A 309 7.79 13.57 -3.83
N PRO A 310 8.26 14.53 -2.99
CA PRO A 310 9.69 14.65 -2.66
C PRO A 310 10.25 13.42 -1.97
N GLY A 311 9.46 12.76 -1.11
CA GLY A 311 9.84 11.50 -0.49
C GLY A 311 10.04 10.38 -1.51
N SER A 312 9.21 10.32 -2.55
CA SER A 312 9.33 9.35 -3.63
C SER A 312 10.59 9.61 -4.48
N PHE A 313 10.91 10.87 -4.78
CA PHE A 313 12.17 11.21 -5.47
C PHE A 313 13.40 10.84 -4.65
N VAL A 314 13.37 11.04 -3.35
CA VAL A 314 14.47 10.64 -2.47
C VAL A 314 14.63 9.12 -2.45
N LEU A 315 13.56 8.34 -2.47
CA LEU A 315 13.64 6.89 -2.65
C LEU A 315 14.39 6.52 -3.94
N LEU A 316 14.10 7.20 -5.07
CA LEU A 316 14.78 6.96 -6.35
C LEU A 316 16.30 7.13 -6.24
N LEU A 317 16.74 8.14 -5.50
CA LEU A 317 18.17 8.45 -5.32
C LEU A 317 18.83 7.50 -4.30
N PHE A 318 18.15 7.18 -3.21
CA PHE A 318 18.72 6.38 -2.12
C PHE A 318 18.73 4.88 -2.40
N LEU A 319 17.85 4.34 -3.23
CA LEU A 319 17.84 2.92 -3.56
C LEU A 319 19.13 2.46 -4.27
N PRO A 320 19.66 3.17 -5.30
CA PRO A 320 20.97 2.86 -5.87
C PRO A 320 22.11 3.02 -4.86
N LEU A 321 22.05 4.07 -4.02
CA LEU A 321 23.02 4.30 -2.95
C LEU A 321 23.02 3.13 -1.95
N THR A 322 21.86 2.67 -1.53
CA THR A 322 21.70 1.49 -0.64
C THR A 322 22.33 0.25 -1.27
N THR A 323 22.09 0.04 -2.56
CA THR A 323 22.70 -1.09 -3.30
C THR A 323 24.23 -1.02 -3.33
N TRP A 324 24.78 0.17 -3.44
CA TRP A 324 26.23 0.39 -3.37
C TRP A 324 26.76 0.15 -1.95
N LEU A 325 26.05 0.66 -0.93
CA LEU A 325 26.38 0.46 0.49
C LEU A 325 26.35 -1.01 0.90
N MET A 326 25.41 -1.81 0.37
CA MET A 326 25.30 -3.25 0.63
C MET A 326 26.57 -4.03 0.22
N LYS A 327 27.40 -3.47 -0.68
CA LYS A 327 28.70 -4.06 -1.05
C LYS A 327 29.80 -3.80 0.00
N ARG A 328 29.62 -2.83 0.87
CA ARG A 328 30.62 -2.37 1.86
C ARG A 328 30.21 -2.59 3.30
N ILE A 329 28.92 -2.48 3.60
CA ILE A 329 28.35 -2.49 4.95
C ILE A 329 27.51 -3.76 5.14
N ASP A 330 27.49 -4.30 6.37
CA ASP A 330 26.61 -5.43 6.72
C ASP A 330 25.14 -5.03 6.51
N HIS A 331 24.37 -5.91 5.90
CA HIS A 331 22.94 -5.71 5.63
C HIS A 331 22.14 -5.38 6.90
N ARG A 332 22.53 -5.94 8.05
CA ARG A 332 21.89 -5.69 9.35
C ARG A 332 22.02 -4.23 9.77
N ILE A 333 23.21 -3.66 9.61
CA ILE A 333 23.47 -2.25 9.95
C ILE A 333 22.62 -1.33 9.10
N LEU A 334 22.52 -1.62 7.78
CA LEU A 334 21.68 -0.84 6.86
C LEU A 334 20.20 -0.93 7.23
N ILE A 335 19.72 -2.12 7.61
CA ILE A 335 18.33 -2.31 8.04
C ILE A 335 18.06 -1.53 9.33
N ILE A 336 18.92 -1.66 10.34
CA ILE A 336 18.76 -0.96 11.63
C ILE A 336 18.81 0.56 11.42
N SER A 337 19.81 1.06 10.69
CA SER A 337 19.93 2.50 10.44
C SER A 337 18.72 3.07 9.68
N GLY A 338 18.22 2.34 8.70
CA GLY A 338 17.01 2.71 7.97
C GLY A 338 15.76 2.76 8.86
N LEU A 339 15.56 1.73 9.70
CA LEU A 339 14.44 1.69 10.63
C LEU A 339 14.54 2.78 11.71
N MET A 340 15.74 3.05 12.24
CA MET A 340 15.96 4.12 13.21
C MET A 340 15.67 5.50 12.61
N LEU A 341 16.06 5.72 11.34
CA LEU A 341 15.77 6.96 10.63
C LEU A 341 14.26 7.14 10.40
N THR A 342 13.57 6.07 10.03
CA THR A 342 12.10 6.05 9.89
C THR A 342 11.42 6.29 11.24
N THR A 343 11.90 5.65 12.32
CA THR A 343 11.40 5.87 13.68
C THR A 343 11.55 7.33 14.11
N PHE A 344 12.70 7.93 13.83
CA PHE A 344 12.95 9.35 14.13
C PHE A 344 12.03 10.28 13.33
N ALA A 345 11.76 9.95 12.05
CA ALA A 345 10.80 10.69 11.24
C ALA A 345 9.38 10.64 11.84
N PHE A 346 8.91 9.46 12.25
CA PHE A 346 7.60 9.30 12.90
C PHE A 346 7.54 9.98 14.27
N TYR A 347 8.63 9.93 15.05
CA TYR A 347 8.74 10.69 16.29
C TYR A 347 8.54 12.19 16.06
N ARG A 348 9.20 12.76 15.05
CA ARG A 348 9.02 14.17 14.69
C ARG A 348 7.62 14.48 14.15
N LEU A 349 7.03 13.56 13.38
CA LEU A 349 5.64 13.67 12.89
C LEU A 349 4.63 13.60 14.03
N SER A 350 4.89 12.83 15.08
CA SER A 350 4.03 12.79 16.28
C SER A 350 4.05 14.06 17.13
N GLY A 351 4.94 15.01 16.86
CA GLY A 351 5.03 16.30 17.49
C GLY A 351 4.56 17.46 16.61
N LEU A 352 3.81 17.19 15.54
CA LEU A 352 3.28 18.25 14.67
C LEU A 352 2.26 19.12 15.40
N SER A 353 2.24 20.42 15.05
CA SER A 353 1.28 21.40 15.51
C SER A 353 0.48 21.94 14.32
N LEU A 354 -0.63 22.63 14.62
CA LEU A 354 -1.44 23.31 13.58
C LEU A 354 -0.71 24.50 12.90
N GLN A 355 0.43 24.90 13.43
CA GLN A 355 1.25 25.99 12.91
C GLN A 355 2.46 25.49 12.13
N VAL A 356 2.51 24.18 11.83
CA VAL A 356 3.63 23.58 11.08
C VAL A 356 3.65 24.12 9.65
N ASP A 357 4.84 24.51 9.20
CA ASP A 357 5.07 24.89 7.81
C ASP A 357 5.06 23.69 6.87
N TYR A 358 4.56 23.88 5.65
CA TYR A 358 4.55 22.89 4.58
C TYR A 358 5.92 22.25 4.35
N GLY A 359 6.98 23.09 4.30
CA GLY A 359 8.34 22.63 4.10
C GLY A 359 8.84 21.70 5.22
N ALA A 360 8.34 21.88 6.46
CA ALA A 360 8.68 21.00 7.58
C ALA A 360 8.07 19.60 7.39
N VAL A 361 6.80 19.52 6.96
CA VAL A 361 6.13 18.24 6.68
C VAL A 361 6.84 17.51 5.53
N VAL A 362 7.19 18.23 4.45
CA VAL A 362 7.95 17.66 3.32
C VAL A 362 9.32 17.13 3.76
N LYS A 363 10.06 17.87 4.60
CA LYS A 363 11.37 17.41 5.14
C LYS A 363 11.22 16.12 5.95
N LEU A 364 10.17 15.99 6.75
CA LEU A 364 9.90 14.78 7.53
C LEU A 364 9.52 13.59 6.62
N ARG A 365 8.77 13.83 5.55
CA ARG A 365 8.48 12.81 4.53
C ARG A 365 9.74 12.36 3.78
N ILE A 366 10.63 13.28 3.45
CA ILE A 366 11.95 12.97 2.87
C ILE A 366 12.75 12.08 3.83
N LEU A 367 12.79 12.43 5.11
CA LEU A 367 13.51 11.68 6.14
C LEU A 367 12.97 10.25 6.29
N GLU A 368 11.64 10.09 6.38
CA GLU A 368 10.95 8.80 6.40
C GLU A 368 11.33 7.95 5.18
N SER A 369 11.21 8.52 3.99
CA SER A 369 11.50 7.83 2.73
C SER A 369 12.97 7.42 2.60
N SER A 370 13.89 8.23 3.10
CA SER A 370 15.32 7.90 3.16
C SER A 370 15.57 6.67 4.05
N GLY A 371 14.90 6.61 5.21
CA GLY A 371 14.94 5.43 6.07
C GLY A 371 14.42 4.18 5.37
N VAL A 372 13.25 4.28 4.72
CA VAL A 372 12.65 3.17 3.96
C VAL A 372 13.59 2.68 2.86
N ALA A 373 14.26 3.56 2.13
CA ALA A 373 15.20 3.18 1.07
C ALA A 373 16.37 2.36 1.60
N LEU A 374 16.89 2.69 2.79
CA LEU A 374 18.05 2.01 3.36
C LEU A 374 17.77 0.56 3.75
N PHE A 375 16.54 0.21 4.14
CA PHE A 375 16.24 -1.15 4.57
C PHE A 375 15.47 -2.00 3.54
N LEU A 376 14.71 -1.40 2.64
CA LEU A 376 13.82 -2.13 1.71
C LEU A 376 14.59 -3.13 0.83
N THR A 377 15.67 -2.69 0.19
CA THR A 377 16.50 -3.54 -0.67
C THR A 377 17.22 -4.65 0.10
N PRO A 378 17.93 -4.37 1.23
CA PRO A 378 18.56 -5.42 2.02
C PRO A 378 17.58 -6.49 2.53
N VAL A 379 16.40 -6.11 3.02
CA VAL A 379 15.37 -7.05 3.48
C VAL A 379 14.89 -7.93 2.33
N SER A 380 14.60 -7.35 1.17
CA SER A 380 14.18 -8.11 -0.01
C SER A 380 15.26 -9.09 -0.48
N VAL A 381 16.53 -8.67 -0.52
CA VAL A 381 17.63 -9.56 -0.90
C VAL A 381 17.81 -10.71 0.11
N LEU A 382 17.71 -10.43 1.40
CA LEU A 382 17.82 -11.46 2.44
C LEU A 382 16.66 -12.46 2.40
N ALA A 383 15.45 -12.02 2.04
CA ALA A 383 14.30 -12.90 1.86
C ALA A 383 14.57 -14.03 0.84
N PHE A 384 15.20 -13.69 -0.28
CA PHE A 384 15.44 -14.66 -1.37
C PHE A 384 16.83 -15.32 -1.31
N SER A 385 17.73 -14.89 -0.43
CA SER A 385 19.15 -15.27 -0.43
C SER A 385 19.41 -16.75 -0.14
N GLN A 386 18.55 -17.41 0.67
CA GLN A 386 18.73 -18.78 1.15
C GLN A 386 17.69 -19.76 0.58
N LEU A 387 16.88 -19.31 -0.37
CA LEU A 387 15.89 -20.16 -0.99
C LEU A 387 16.52 -21.13 -1.99
N LYS A 388 15.95 -22.34 -2.07
CA LYS A 388 16.33 -23.32 -3.09
C LYS A 388 15.84 -22.85 -4.46
N SER A 389 16.63 -23.13 -5.50
CA SER A 389 16.24 -22.88 -6.89
C SER A 389 14.87 -23.53 -7.20
N GLY A 390 13.99 -22.83 -7.91
CA GLY A 390 12.65 -23.29 -8.24
C GLY A 390 11.54 -22.91 -7.24
N LYS A 391 11.88 -22.32 -6.06
CA LYS A 391 10.88 -21.87 -5.09
C LYS A 391 10.63 -20.35 -5.08
N ASN A 392 11.23 -19.64 -6.03
CA ASN A 392 11.15 -18.17 -6.06
C ASN A 392 9.74 -17.65 -6.35
N ASP A 393 8.93 -18.36 -7.17
CA ASP A 393 7.54 -17.97 -7.44
C ASP A 393 6.68 -18.05 -6.17
N ALA A 394 6.75 -19.19 -5.46
CA ALA A 394 6.02 -19.39 -4.21
C ALA A 394 6.48 -18.43 -3.11
N ALA A 395 7.77 -18.13 -3.05
CA ALA A 395 8.32 -17.16 -2.10
C ALA A 395 7.88 -15.73 -2.44
N ALA A 396 7.91 -15.36 -3.71
CA ALA A 396 7.51 -14.02 -4.15
C ALA A 396 6.01 -13.77 -3.91
N SER A 397 5.16 -14.78 -4.15
CA SER A 397 3.72 -14.68 -3.88
C SER A 397 3.44 -14.56 -2.37
N LEU A 398 4.09 -15.36 -1.54
CA LEU A 398 3.94 -15.31 -0.08
C LEU A 398 4.49 -13.99 0.50
N TYR A 399 5.66 -13.53 0.04
CA TYR A 399 6.25 -12.24 0.41
C TYR A 399 5.35 -11.06 0.00
N GLY A 400 4.77 -11.13 -1.21
CA GLY A 400 3.79 -10.17 -1.70
C GLY A 400 2.51 -10.16 -0.87
N LEU A 401 2.03 -11.32 -0.40
CA LEU A 401 0.87 -11.41 0.51
C LEU A 401 1.14 -10.67 1.83
N PHE A 402 2.28 -10.91 2.48
CA PHE A 402 2.63 -10.19 3.72
C PHE A 402 2.70 -8.68 3.50
N ARG A 403 3.27 -8.25 2.38
CA ARG A 403 3.32 -6.84 2.00
C ARG A 403 1.93 -6.23 1.83
N ASN A 404 1.04 -6.91 1.10
CA ASN A 404 -0.31 -6.42 0.82
C ASN A 404 -1.16 -6.35 2.10
N LEU A 405 -1.15 -7.43 2.89
CA LEU A 405 -1.85 -7.46 4.19
C LEU A 405 -1.34 -6.36 5.14
N GLY A 406 -0.03 -6.13 5.18
CA GLY A 406 0.54 -5.06 5.97
C GLY A 406 -0.02 -3.70 5.58
N SER A 407 -0.06 -3.38 4.29
CA SER A 407 -0.61 -2.10 3.80
C SER A 407 -2.10 -1.94 4.09
N ALA A 408 -2.92 -2.95 3.83
CA ALA A 408 -4.36 -2.92 4.06
C ALA A 408 -4.70 -2.74 5.55
N ILE A 409 -4.08 -3.55 6.42
CA ILE A 409 -4.27 -3.47 7.88
C ILE A 409 -3.76 -2.12 8.41
N GLY A 410 -2.64 -1.61 7.89
CA GLY A 410 -2.09 -0.33 8.30
C GLY A 410 -3.05 0.84 8.05
N ILE A 411 -3.58 0.93 6.85
CA ILE A 411 -4.57 1.96 6.47
C ILE A 411 -5.83 1.81 7.32
N SER A 412 -6.36 0.59 7.44
CA SER A 412 -7.60 0.32 8.19
C SER A 412 -7.47 0.72 9.67
N ILE A 413 -6.35 0.38 10.33
CA ILE A 413 -6.14 0.73 11.74
C ILE A 413 -6.04 2.23 11.95
N VAL A 414 -5.27 2.96 11.13
CA VAL A 414 -5.14 4.40 11.32
C VAL A 414 -6.43 5.15 11.01
N ASN A 415 -7.20 4.72 10.00
CA ASN A 415 -8.51 5.31 9.72
C ASN A 415 -9.47 5.09 10.90
N THR A 416 -9.52 3.88 11.45
CA THR A 416 -10.32 3.58 12.65
C THR A 416 -9.88 4.42 13.86
N MET A 417 -8.57 4.57 14.08
CA MET A 417 -8.05 5.41 15.16
C MET A 417 -8.46 6.88 14.98
N LEU A 418 -8.39 7.41 13.76
CA LEU A 418 -8.79 8.80 13.49
C LEU A 418 -10.27 9.01 13.85
N VAL A 419 -11.18 8.13 13.42
CA VAL A 419 -12.61 8.32 13.65
C VAL A 419 -12.98 8.11 15.14
N ARG A 420 -12.46 7.04 15.77
CA ARG A 420 -12.85 6.69 17.15
C ARG A 420 -12.17 7.53 18.21
N ASN A 421 -10.87 7.83 18.06
CA ASN A 421 -10.14 8.57 19.07
C ASN A 421 -10.50 10.06 19.08
N VAL A 422 -11.05 10.63 17.98
CA VAL A 422 -11.57 12.02 18.01
C VAL A 422 -12.61 12.20 19.09
N GLN A 423 -13.57 11.26 19.20
CA GLN A 423 -14.61 11.33 20.23
C GLN A 423 -14.03 11.20 21.64
N LEU A 424 -13.02 10.32 21.81
CA LEU A 424 -12.33 10.14 23.09
C LEU A 424 -11.59 11.42 23.50
N HIS A 425 -10.72 11.95 22.62
CA HIS A 425 -9.97 13.17 22.91
C HIS A 425 -10.89 14.39 23.11
N ARG A 426 -11.94 14.50 22.32
CA ARG A 426 -12.96 15.53 22.50
C ARG A 426 -13.59 15.45 23.89
N THR A 427 -13.96 14.26 24.35
CA THR A 427 -14.53 14.05 25.70
C THR A 427 -13.55 14.51 26.77
N TYR A 428 -12.27 14.13 26.67
CA TYR A 428 -11.24 14.57 27.61
C TYR A 428 -11.03 16.09 27.59
N LEU A 429 -11.00 16.71 26.42
CA LEU A 429 -10.83 18.16 26.29
C LEU A 429 -12.03 18.90 26.91
N VAL A 430 -13.27 18.44 26.65
CA VAL A 430 -14.48 19.04 27.20
C VAL A 430 -14.59 18.87 28.71
N GLN A 431 -14.20 17.69 29.25
CA GLN A 431 -14.20 17.47 30.71
C GLN A 431 -13.26 18.41 31.47
N ASN A 432 -12.16 18.83 30.83
CA ASN A 432 -11.23 19.81 31.40
C ASN A 432 -11.67 21.27 31.25
N LEU A 433 -12.75 21.53 30.48
CA LEU A 433 -13.38 22.84 30.38
C LEU A 433 -14.46 22.98 31.45
N SER A 434 -14.06 23.23 32.69
CA SER A 434 -15.03 23.54 33.75
C SER A 434 -15.67 24.89 33.51
N GLY A 435 -16.97 25.01 33.81
CA GLY A 435 -17.70 26.26 33.70
C GLY A 435 -17.15 27.40 34.59
N SER A 436 -16.29 27.06 35.55
CA SER A 436 -15.55 28.00 36.40
C SER A 436 -14.17 28.41 35.84
N SER A 437 -13.80 27.89 34.66
CA SER A 437 -12.53 28.27 34.01
C SER A 437 -12.55 29.75 33.58
N THR A 438 -11.71 30.56 34.18
CA THR A 438 -11.50 31.95 33.81
C THR A 438 -11.05 32.09 32.37
N VAL A 439 -10.19 31.16 31.90
CA VAL A 439 -9.69 31.11 30.51
C VAL A 439 -10.83 30.91 29.53
N LEU A 440 -11.76 29.99 29.81
CA LEU A 440 -12.91 29.75 28.94
C LEU A 440 -13.83 30.96 28.88
N SER A 441 -14.12 31.58 30.03
CA SER A 441 -15.00 32.76 30.09
C SER A 441 -14.39 33.99 29.39
N GLU A 442 -13.08 34.22 29.55
CA GLU A 442 -12.36 35.26 28.82
C GLU A 442 -12.32 34.98 27.32
N THR A 443 -12.03 33.77 26.90
CA THR A 443 -12.01 33.41 25.48
C THR A 443 -13.39 33.59 24.86
N MET A 444 -14.45 33.14 25.53
CA MET A 444 -15.82 33.37 25.09
C MET A 444 -16.12 34.87 24.95
N LYS A 445 -15.78 35.66 25.96
CA LYS A 445 -16.03 37.12 25.94
C LYS A 445 -15.27 37.81 24.79
N ASN A 446 -14.00 37.45 24.61
CA ASN A 446 -13.16 38.04 23.55
C ASN A 446 -13.68 37.66 22.16
N ARG A 447 -14.07 36.38 21.95
CA ARG A 447 -14.65 35.96 20.68
C ARG A 447 -16.04 36.49 20.42
N ALA A 448 -16.90 36.60 21.43
CA ALA A 448 -18.20 37.23 21.31
C ALA A 448 -18.07 38.71 20.96
N THR A 449 -17.12 39.43 21.57
CA THR A 449 -16.82 40.84 21.23
C THR A 449 -16.33 40.95 19.78
N TYR A 450 -15.41 40.09 19.34
CA TYR A 450 -14.94 40.04 17.96
C TYR A 450 -16.10 39.79 16.97
N PHE A 451 -16.98 38.83 17.21
CA PHE A 451 -18.13 38.58 16.32
C PHE A 451 -19.16 39.72 16.35
N SER A 452 -19.35 40.37 17.47
CA SER A 452 -20.27 41.55 17.55
C SER A 452 -19.77 42.75 16.75
N THR A 453 -18.45 42.98 16.72
CA THR A 453 -17.83 44.06 15.93
C THR A 453 -17.86 43.77 14.43
N LEU A 454 -17.71 42.49 14.03
CA LEU A 454 -17.71 42.12 12.61
C LEU A 454 -19.10 42.15 11.96
N SER A 455 -20.16 41.73 12.67
CA SER A 455 -21.47 41.50 12.05
C SER A 455 -22.53 42.52 12.47
N GLY A 456 -22.26 43.45 13.37
CA GLY A 456 -23.28 44.40 13.87
C GLY A 456 -24.52 43.75 14.48
N GLY A 457 -24.45 42.45 14.76
CA GLY A 457 -25.57 41.63 15.20
C GLY A 457 -25.83 41.71 16.71
N SER A 458 -26.92 41.09 17.14
CA SER A 458 -27.30 40.98 18.55
C SER A 458 -26.19 40.32 19.37
N ARG A 459 -26.02 40.75 20.61
CA ARG A 459 -25.05 40.16 21.56
C ARG A 459 -25.31 38.65 21.77
N THR A 460 -26.54 38.18 21.64
CA THR A 460 -26.93 36.79 21.71
C THR A 460 -26.37 35.98 20.52
N ASP A 461 -26.46 36.50 19.29
CA ASP A 461 -25.91 35.88 18.09
C ASP A 461 -24.39 35.78 18.14
N ALA A 462 -23.73 36.83 18.66
CA ALA A 462 -22.29 36.85 18.84
C ALA A 462 -21.80 35.78 19.84
N THR A 463 -22.59 35.55 20.91
CA THR A 463 -22.29 34.49 21.89
C THR A 463 -22.47 33.10 21.32
N VAL A 464 -23.53 32.85 20.52
CA VAL A 464 -23.74 31.57 19.83
C VAL A 464 -22.60 31.26 18.83
N ARG A 465 -22.16 32.30 18.08
CA ARG A 465 -21.00 32.14 17.15
C ARG A 465 -19.70 31.85 17.91
N ALA A 466 -19.49 32.51 19.06
CA ALA A 466 -18.33 32.23 19.91
C ALA A 466 -18.32 30.77 20.43
N LEU A 467 -19.47 30.27 20.85
CA LEU A 467 -19.63 28.84 21.24
C LEU A 467 -19.36 27.91 20.08
N GLY A 468 -19.89 28.21 18.90
CA GLY A 468 -19.63 27.44 17.69
C GLY A 468 -18.13 27.40 17.36
N TRP A 469 -17.44 28.52 17.45
CA TRP A 469 -15.99 28.59 17.23
C TRP A 469 -15.19 27.76 18.26
N ILE A 470 -15.55 27.83 19.55
CA ILE A 470 -14.93 27.00 20.59
C ILE A 470 -15.14 25.53 20.32
N HIS A 471 -16.35 25.14 19.92
CA HIS A 471 -16.67 23.77 19.57
C HIS A 471 -15.82 23.25 18.39
N GLU A 472 -15.66 24.08 17.37
CA GLU A 472 -14.81 23.77 16.21
C GLU A 472 -13.34 23.65 16.59
N GLU A 473 -12.83 24.54 17.44
CA GLU A 473 -11.45 24.50 17.92
C GLU A 473 -11.17 23.24 18.77
N ILE A 474 -12.11 22.85 19.66
CA ILE A 474 -12.02 21.59 20.41
C ILE A 474 -11.94 20.39 19.47
N ASN A 475 -12.79 20.34 18.46
CA ASN A 475 -12.78 19.26 17.48
C ASN A 475 -11.47 19.23 16.70
N ARG A 476 -10.95 20.40 16.32
CA ARG A 476 -9.67 20.55 15.63
C ARG A 476 -8.50 20.07 16.47
N GLN A 477 -8.47 20.43 17.77
CA GLN A 477 -7.44 19.96 18.70
C GLN A 477 -7.57 18.46 18.99
N ALA A 478 -8.78 17.93 19.14
CA ALA A 478 -9.02 16.50 19.31
C ALA A 478 -8.51 15.71 18.10
N LEU A 479 -8.77 16.18 16.89
CA LEU A 479 -8.30 15.55 15.67
C LEU A 479 -6.78 15.60 15.55
N LEU A 480 -6.13 16.72 15.92
CA LEU A 480 -4.67 16.82 15.97
C LEU A 480 -4.05 15.77 16.90
N LEU A 481 -4.64 15.58 18.09
CA LEU A 481 -4.19 14.55 19.03
C LEU A 481 -4.32 13.15 18.43
N CYS A 482 -5.37 12.87 17.65
CA CYS A 482 -5.52 11.60 16.95
C CYS A 482 -4.40 11.37 15.92
N TYR A 483 -4.05 12.37 15.11
CA TYR A 483 -2.89 12.26 14.20
C TYR A 483 -1.59 12.00 14.97
N THR A 484 -1.40 12.68 16.10
CA THR A 484 -0.25 12.46 16.98
C THR A 484 -0.19 11.00 17.46
N ASP A 485 -1.31 10.43 17.90
CA ASP A 485 -1.38 9.04 18.36
C ASP A 485 -1.14 8.05 17.21
N CYS A 486 -1.66 8.31 16.00
CA CYS A 486 -1.37 7.51 14.83
C CYS A 486 0.13 7.51 14.51
N PHE A 487 0.79 8.66 14.47
CA PHE A 487 2.24 8.73 14.21
C PHE A 487 3.06 8.09 15.34
N ARG A 488 2.62 8.16 16.60
CA ARG A 488 3.24 7.44 17.71
C ARG A 488 3.14 5.92 17.53
N LEU A 489 1.99 5.42 17.10
CA LEU A 489 1.85 3.99 16.76
C LEU A 489 2.87 3.58 15.71
N LEU A 490 2.97 4.35 14.60
CA LEU A 490 3.92 4.05 13.53
C LEU A 490 5.39 4.12 14.01
N MET A 491 5.69 5.04 14.90
CA MET A 491 6.99 5.14 15.56
C MET A 491 7.30 3.87 16.38
N TYR A 492 6.38 3.42 17.23
CA TYR A 492 6.57 2.21 18.05
C TYR A 492 6.72 0.95 17.20
N VAL A 493 5.91 0.81 16.13
CA VAL A 493 6.03 -0.29 15.18
C VAL A 493 7.42 -0.31 14.53
N SER A 494 7.89 0.83 14.02
CA SER A 494 9.21 0.93 13.38
C SER A 494 10.35 0.69 14.37
N LEU A 495 10.23 1.17 15.61
CA LEU A 495 11.21 0.96 16.66
C LEU A 495 11.31 -0.52 17.06
N ALA A 496 10.17 -1.19 17.23
CA ALA A 496 10.11 -2.61 17.60
C ALA A 496 10.71 -3.54 16.54
N LEU A 497 10.72 -3.11 15.26
CA LEU A 497 11.37 -3.87 14.19
C LEU A 497 12.90 -3.77 14.20
N SER A 498 13.47 -2.72 14.77
CA SER A 498 14.91 -2.47 14.70
C SER A 498 15.76 -3.62 15.29
N PRO A 499 15.47 -4.19 16.48
CA PRO A 499 16.23 -5.30 17.02
C PRO A 499 16.03 -6.61 16.24
N VAL A 500 14.92 -6.77 15.53
CA VAL A 500 14.64 -7.97 14.73
C VAL A 500 15.69 -8.17 13.61
N ALA A 501 16.27 -7.08 13.12
CA ALA A 501 17.32 -7.14 12.09
C ALA A 501 18.58 -7.91 12.54
N ILE A 502 18.87 -7.96 13.84
CA ILE A 502 20.03 -8.66 14.41
C ILE A 502 19.92 -10.18 14.16
N PHE A 503 18.70 -10.68 14.10
CA PHE A 503 18.44 -12.12 13.95
C PHE A 503 18.60 -12.65 12.54
N PHE A 504 18.85 -11.84 11.52
CA PHE A 504 19.14 -12.37 10.18
C PHE A 504 20.44 -13.16 10.15
N ALA A 505 20.42 -14.31 9.49
CA ALA A 505 21.63 -15.07 9.23
C ALA A 505 22.33 -14.50 7.99
N VAL A 506 23.37 -13.71 8.20
CA VAL A 506 24.20 -13.17 7.11
C VAL A 506 25.39 -14.10 6.90
N ARG A 507 25.55 -14.59 5.67
CA ARG A 507 26.72 -15.42 5.31
C ARG A 507 27.97 -14.55 5.39
N LYS A 508 28.94 -14.93 6.25
CA LYS A 508 30.26 -14.26 6.28
C LYS A 508 30.84 -14.26 4.86
N ARG A 509 31.27 -13.09 4.40
CA ARG A 509 32.02 -13.01 3.16
C ARG A 509 33.28 -13.86 3.31
N PRO A 510 33.66 -14.70 2.34
CA PRO A 510 35.02 -15.17 2.30
C PRO A 510 35.92 -13.94 2.17
N THR A 511 36.81 -13.79 3.13
CA THR A 511 37.87 -12.78 3.17
C THR A 511 38.76 -12.90 1.93
#